data_4503344ba12d52e894408da3a5883360
#
_entry.id   4503344ba12d52e894408da3a5883360
#
_cell.length_a   1.000
_cell.length_b   1.000
_cell.length_c   1.000
_cell.angle_alpha   90.00
_cell.angle_beta   90.00
_cell.angle_gamma   90.00
#
_symmetry.space_group_name_H-M   'P 1'
#
loop_
_entity.id
_entity.type
_entity.pdbx_description
1 polymer ?
#
loop_
_entity_poly.entity_id
_entity_poly.type
_entity_poly.pdbx_seq_one_letter_code
_entity_poly.pdbx_strand_id
1 'polypeptide(L)'
;MIWTRAEGCRVWDENGREYLDLSAGFGVAALGHRNPRVMEAIASAPVAHALGDLADAHVTQELRRRLPWPAKLGVTGEDAVEIALRTALLAKGKPGIVAFDGAYHGTGLLALAATGFEHFRAPFTAWLPGPVHRRAYGEDPGPLPDDAGCVIAEPVQGRAGARVPPVGWLEQLRERCDETGALLIVDAIYAGLGRIGELWPGEDVADVICVGKALGGGLPLSAALFVRRELERAWHLGPEDVLTHTHVGNPLACAAALVVLDEVPKLLRRVRAAGARFAEEGWQGAGLLRARAGDAQAAERSGVIVIPAGLDGSLISATPALTISDEELDEALSRLRRTTDAWSRSS
;
A
#
# COMPACT_ATOMS: atom_id res chain seq x y z
N MET A 1 16.04 18.33 -6.16
CA MET A 1 16.88 17.11 -6.26
C MET A 1 16.37 16.26 -7.39
N ILE A 2 17.24 15.85 -8.31
CA ILE A 2 16.97 14.91 -9.40
C ILE A 2 17.82 13.66 -9.18
N TRP A 3 17.17 12.50 -9.07
CA TRP A 3 17.89 11.23 -8.93
C TRP A 3 18.41 10.77 -10.28
N THR A 4 19.69 10.49 -10.38
CA THR A 4 20.34 10.03 -11.59
C THR A 4 20.75 8.56 -11.54
N ARG A 5 20.90 8.02 -10.33
CA ARG A 5 21.25 6.63 -10.06
C ARG A 5 20.57 6.14 -8.78
N ALA A 6 20.20 4.86 -8.74
CA ALA A 6 19.70 4.20 -7.54
C ALA A 6 20.15 2.73 -7.53
N GLU A 7 20.47 2.17 -6.33
CA GLU A 7 20.88 0.79 -6.14
C GLU A 7 20.63 0.37 -4.66
N GLY A 8 19.96 -0.75 -4.44
CA GLY A 8 19.61 -1.18 -3.08
C GLY A 8 18.83 -0.12 -2.31
N CYS A 9 19.37 0.33 -1.20
CA CYS A 9 18.81 1.43 -0.37
C CYS A 9 19.51 2.77 -0.61
N ARG A 10 20.23 2.95 -1.71
CA ARG A 10 21.01 4.17 -2.00
C ARG A 10 20.55 4.84 -3.29
N VAL A 11 20.51 6.16 -3.28
CA VAL A 11 20.23 6.99 -4.44
C VAL A 11 21.26 8.10 -4.57
N TRP A 12 21.52 8.57 -5.79
CA TRP A 12 22.45 9.66 -6.08
C TRP A 12 21.74 10.73 -6.89
N ASP A 13 21.97 11.97 -6.50
CA ASP A 13 21.44 13.14 -7.21
C ASP A 13 22.29 13.54 -8.42
N GLU A 14 21.86 14.59 -9.11
CA GLU A 14 22.51 15.18 -10.28
C GLU A 14 23.91 15.73 -10.00
N ASN A 15 24.27 15.96 -8.74
CA ASN A 15 25.58 16.42 -8.31
C ASN A 15 26.48 15.25 -7.82
N GLY A 16 25.99 14.00 -7.92
CA GLY A 16 26.70 12.81 -7.46
C GLY A 16 26.66 12.61 -5.95
N ARG A 17 25.88 13.38 -5.20
CA ARG A 17 25.70 13.19 -3.76
C ARG A 17 24.87 11.95 -3.47
N GLU A 18 25.35 11.12 -2.57
CA GLU A 18 24.68 9.91 -2.12
C GLU A 18 23.74 10.16 -0.96
N TYR A 19 22.62 9.46 -0.97
CA TYR A 19 21.63 9.44 0.10
C TYR A 19 21.21 8.00 0.41
N LEU A 20 20.95 7.72 1.70
CA LEU A 20 20.21 6.53 2.11
C LEU A 20 18.71 6.76 1.90
N ASP A 21 18.10 5.95 1.06
CA ASP A 21 16.67 6.04 0.76
C ASP A 21 15.84 5.20 1.73
N LEU A 22 15.27 5.85 2.74
CA LEU A 22 14.28 5.26 3.62
C LEU A 22 12.84 5.45 3.11
N SER A 23 12.65 5.84 1.85
CA SER A 23 11.32 5.95 1.24
C SER A 23 10.98 4.75 0.36
N ALA A 24 11.99 4.13 -0.26
CA ALA A 24 11.84 3.12 -1.32
C ALA A 24 10.76 3.50 -2.35
N GLY A 25 10.67 4.82 -2.70
CA GLY A 25 9.63 5.33 -3.58
C GLY A 25 8.22 5.08 -3.04
N PHE A 26 7.93 5.48 -1.82
CA PHE A 26 6.69 5.16 -1.09
C PHE A 26 6.47 3.64 -0.89
N GLY A 27 7.56 2.89 -0.67
CA GLY A 27 7.51 1.44 -0.45
C GLY A 27 7.39 0.59 -1.71
N VAL A 28 7.44 1.19 -2.91
CA VAL A 28 7.33 0.51 -4.21
C VAL A 28 8.55 -0.36 -4.49
N ALA A 29 9.76 0.16 -4.25
CA ALA A 29 11.02 -0.58 -4.41
C ALA A 29 11.28 -1.50 -3.20
N ALA A 30 10.35 -2.39 -2.90
CA ALA A 30 10.40 -3.23 -1.69
C ALA A 30 11.64 -4.14 -1.62
N LEU A 31 12.15 -4.60 -2.76
CA LEU A 31 13.38 -5.42 -2.84
C LEU A 31 14.65 -4.59 -3.09
N GLY A 32 14.54 -3.25 -2.96
CA GLY A 32 15.62 -2.31 -3.26
C GLY A 32 15.65 -1.88 -4.72
N HIS A 33 16.22 -0.70 -4.94
CA HIS A 33 16.38 -0.17 -6.30
C HIS A 33 17.23 -1.09 -7.16
N ARG A 34 16.78 -1.33 -8.43
CA ARG A 34 17.47 -2.14 -9.42
C ARG A 34 17.85 -3.55 -8.91
N ASN A 35 16.99 -4.17 -8.10
CA ASN A 35 17.22 -5.54 -7.65
C ASN A 35 17.56 -6.43 -8.85
N PRO A 36 18.69 -7.17 -8.85
CA PRO A 36 19.16 -7.92 -10.02
C PRO A 36 18.13 -8.95 -10.53
N ARG A 37 17.45 -9.67 -9.61
CA ARG A 37 16.43 -10.67 -9.99
C ARG A 37 15.20 -10.02 -10.63
N VAL A 38 14.78 -8.87 -10.13
CA VAL A 38 13.67 -8.11 -10.71
C VAL A 38 14.05 -7.59 -12.09
N MET A 39 15.26 -7.04 -12.26
CA MET A 39 15.75 -6.53 -13.55
C MET A 39 15.87 -7.66 -14.59
N GLU A 40 16.38 -8.83 -14.19
CA GLU A 40 16.47 -10.01 -15.03
C GLU A 40 15.08 -10.51 -15.46
N ALA A 41 14.13 -10.60 -14.55
CA ALA A 41 12.76 -11.02 -14.84
C ALA A 41 12.08 -10.07 -15.85
N ILE A 42 12.25 -8.75 -15.66
CA ILE A 42 11.73 -7.75 -16.60
C ILE A 42 12.37 -7.90 -17.98
N ALA A 43 13.70 -8.05 -18.06
CA ALA A 43 14.44 -8.18 -19.32
C ALA A 43 14.10 -9.50 -20.06
N SER A 44 13.72 -10.54 -19.33
CA SER A 44 13.38 -11.86 -19.86
C SER A 44 11.90 -12.01 -20.21
N ALA A 45 11.06 -11.00 -19.95
CA ALA A 45 9.63 -11.07 -20.25
C ALA A 45 9.43 -11.21 -21.78
N PRO A 46 8.63 -12.22 -22.24
CA PRO A 46 8.61 -12.59 -23.66
C PRO A 46 7.87 -11.60 -24.54
N VAL A 47 7.00 -10.78 -23.96
CA VAL A 47 6.22 -9.74 -24.65
C VAL A 47 6.15 -8.49 -23.81
N ALA A 48 6.17 -7.33 -24.45
CA ALA A 48 6.06 -6.04 -23.76
C ALA A 48 4.64 -5.80 -23.24
N HIS A 49 3.62 -6.27 -23.96
CA HIS A 49 2.21 -6.14 -23.64
C HIS A 49 1.39 -7.23 -24.34
N ALA A 50 0.26 -7.63 -23.71
CA ALA A 50 -0.76 -8.47 -24.32
C ALA A 50 -2.11 -7.71 -24.30
N LEU A 51 -3.13 -8.28 -24.92
CA LEU A 51 -4.49 -7.71 -24.92
C LEU A 51 -5.22 -8.17 -23.66
N GLY A 52 -5.01 -7.52 -22.53
CA GLY A 52 -5.40 -7.99 -21.19
C GLY A 52 -6.82 -8.55 -21.03
N ASP A 53 -7.78 -8.07 -21.81
CA ASP A 53 -9.17 -8.56 -21.80
C ASP A 53 -9.42 -9.70 -22.80
N LEU A 54 -8.55 -9.87 -23.80
CA LEU A 54 -8.71 -10.86 -24.87
C LEU A 54 -7.63 -11.94 -24.86
N ALA A 55 -6.43 -11.63 -24.42
CA ALA A 55 -5.28 -12.54 -24.44
C ALA A 55 -4.27 -12.17 -23.35
N ASP A 56 -4.15 -12.99 -22.33
CA ASP A 56 -3.10 -12.88 -21.31
C ASP A 56 -1.74 -13.38 -21.84
N ALA A 57 -0.66 -12.72 -21.41
CA ALA A 57 0.67 -13.31 -21.51
C ALA A 57 0.81 -14.49 -20.52
N HIS A 58 1.66 -15.47 -20.86
CA HIS A 58 1.90 -16.61 -19.97
C HIS A 58 2.32 -16.17 -18.54
N VAL A 59 3.16 -15.15 -18.44
CA VAL A 59 3.63 -14.60 -17.15
C VAL A 59 2.50 -13.97 -16.34
N THR A 60 1.49 -13.38 -17.00
CA THR A 60 0.31 -12.81 -16.35
C THR A 60 -0.58 -13.94 -15.79
N GLN A 61 -0.77 -15.01 -16.56
CA GLN A 61 -1.49 -16.20 -16.07
C GLN A 61 -0.74 -16.87 -14.91
N GLU A 62 0.59 -16.91 -14.96
CA GLU A 62 1.40 -17.45 -13.87
C GLU A 62 1.23 -16.61 -12.61
N LEU A 63 1.24 -15.29 -12.71
CA LEU A 63 0.97 -14.40 -11.57
C LEU A 63 -0.41 -14.69 -10.98
N ARG A 64 -1.47 -14.77 -11.82
CA ARG A 64 -2.83 -15.10 -11.35
C ARG A 64 -2.90 -16.43 -10.59
N ARG A 65 -2.14 -17.46 -11.04
CA ARG A 65 -2.05 -18.75 -10.35
C ARG A 65 -1.28 -18.71 -9.03
N ARG A 66 -0.29 -17.83 -8.92
CA ARG A 66 0.55 -17.65 -7.73
C ARG A 66 -0.09 -16.80 -6.64
N LEU A 67 -1.05 -15.96 -6.99
CA LEU A 67 -1.85 -15.22 -6.01
C LEU A 67 -2.74 -16.21 -5.22
N PRO A 68 -2.92 -16.00 -3.90
CA PRO A 68 -3.61 -16.97 -3.05
C PRO A 68 -5.13 -17.03 -3.29
N TRP A 69 -5.69 -15.99 -3.90
CA TRP A 69 -7.12 -15.87 -4.21
C TRP A 69 -7.33 -15.36 -5.63
N PRO A 70 -8.53 -15.58 -6.22
CA PRO A 70 -8.92 -14.92 -7.47
C PRO A 70 -8.69 -13.41 -7.38
N ALA A 71 -8.27 -12.80 -8.47
CA ALA A 71 -7.87 -11.40 -8.47
C ALA A 71 -8.28 -10.69 -9.74
N LYS A 72 -8.76 -9.44 -9.60
CA LYS A 72 -8.74 -8.46 -10.69
C LYS A 72 -7.49 -7.59 -10.54
N LEU A 73 -6.68 -7.57 -11.60
CA LEU A 73 -5.47 -6.75 -11.65
C LEU A 73 -5.84 -5.30 -11.98
N GLY A 74 -4.99 -4.38 -11.51
CA GLY A 74 -5.02 -2.96 -11.82
C GLY A 74 -3.60 -2.44 -12.11
N VAL A 75 -3.47 -1.19 -12.46
CA VAL A 75 -2.20 -0.52 -12.76
C VAL A 75 -1.71 0.25 -11.52
N THR A 76 -2.57 1.07 -10.95
CA THR A 76 -2.29 1.86 -9.75
C THR A 76 -2.92 1.23 -8.51
N GLY A 77 -2.45 1.60 -7.32
CA GLY A 77 -3.08 1.14 -6.08
C GLY A 77 -4.56 1.52 -6.01
N GLU A 78 -4.91 2.71 -6.45
CA GLU A 78 -6.30 3.16 -6.48
C GLU A 78 -7.20 2.31 -7.39
N ASP A 79 -6.67 1.70 -8.48
CA ASP A 79 -7.46 0.78 -9.30
C ASP A 79 -7.92 -0.42 -8.48
N ALA A 80 -7.05 -0.97 -7.62
CA ALA A 80 -7.44 -2.07 -6.73
C ALA A 80 -8.54 -1.65 -5.74
N VAL A 81 -8.47 -0.44 -5.20
CA VAL A 81 -9.52 0.12 -4.34
C VAL A 81 -10.81 0.35 -5.12
N GLU A 82 -10.74 0.96 -6.29
CA GLU A 82 -11.91 1.17 -7.18
C GLU A 82 -12.58 -0.17 -7.53
N ILE A 83 -11.79 -1.20 -7.84
CA ILE A 83 -12.30 -2.56 -8.09
C ILE A 83 -13.01 -3.10 -6.85
N ALA A 84 -12.40 -2.99 -5.67
CA ALA A 84 -12.96 -3.52 -4.43
C ALA A 84 -14.28 -2.82 -4.06
N LEU A 85 -14.34 -1.48 -4.15
CA LEU A 85 -15.54 -0.70 -3.85
C LEU A 85 -16.66 -1.00 -4.85
N ARG A 86 -16.35 -1.10 -6.16
CA ARG A 86 -17.33 -1.50 -7.18
C ARG A 86 -17.79 -2.94 -6.98
N THR A 87 -16.90 -3.85 -6.57
CA THR A 87 -17.30 -5.23 -6.22
C THR A 87 -18.33 -5.22 -5.11
N ALA A 88 -18.15 -4.39 -4.08
CA ALA A 88 -19.11 -4.28 -2.99
C ALA A 88 -20.48 -3.76 -3.49
N LEU A 89 -20.48 -2.73 -4.32
CA LEU A 89 -21.71 -2.21 -4.93
C LEU A 89 -22.44 -3.28 -5.75
N LEU A 90 -21.71 -3.98 -6.62
CA LEU A 90 -22.28 -5.04 -7.48
C LEU A 90 -22.82 -6.22 -6.66
N ALA A 91 -22.11 -6.64 -5.62
CA ALA A 91 -22.46 -7.80 -4.80
C ALA A 91 -23.58 -7.51 -3.79
N LYS A 92 -23.69 -6.26 -3.31
CA LYS A 92 -24.63 -5.91 -2.24
C LYS A 92 -25.78 -5.00 -2.69
N GLY A 93 -25.63 -4.26 -3.79
CA GLY A 93 -26.62 -3.27 -4.23
C GLY A 93 -26.78 -2.09 -3.26
N LYS A 94 -25.88 -1.94 -2.29
CA LYS A 94 -25.90 -0.89 -1.26
C LYS A 94 -24.78 0.12 -1.55
N PRO A 95 -25.06 1.43 -1.70
CA PRO A 95 -24.07 2.41 -2.13
C PRO A 95 -23.18 2.97 -1.00
N GLY A 96 -23.54 2.76 0.26
CA GLY A 96 -22.85 3.35 1.40
C GLY A 96 -21.48 2.72 1.63
N ILE A 97 -20.49 3.57 1.85
CA ILE A 97 -19.12 3.20 2.19
C ILE A 97 -18.83 3.67 3.61
N VAL A 98 -18.38 2.78 4.50
CA VAL A 98 -17.82 3.17 5.79
C VAL A 98 -16.32 3.27 5.64
N ALA A 99 -15.75 4.44 5.96
CA ALA A 99 -14.32 4.75 5.85
C ALA A 99 -13.83 5.48 7.11
N PHE A 100 -12.52 5.62 7.28
CA PHE A 100 -11.94 6.11 8.51
C PHE A 100 -11.16 7.41 8.34
N ASP A 101 -11.12 8.22 9.41
CA ASP A 101 -10.33 9.44 9.45
C ASP A 101 -8.85 9.13 9.30
N GLY A 102 -8.16 9.94 8.48
CA GLY A 102 -6.75 9.75 8.18
C GLY A 102 -6.44 8.63 7.18
N ALA A 103 -7.45 7.94 6.64
CA ALA A 103 -7.24 6.93 5.61
C ALA A 103 -6.80 7.57 4.27
N TYR A 104 -5.94 6.87 3.53
CA TYR A 104 -5.57 7.25 2.17
C TYR A 104 -5.74 6.06 1.22
N HIS A 105 -6.77 6.15 0.38
CA HIS A 105 -7.15 5.07 -0.54
C HIS A 105 -6.89 5.39 -2.01
N GLY A 106 -6.46 6.62 -2.32
CA GLY A 106 -6.21 7.09 -3.67
C GLY A 106 -6.97 8.36 -4.02
N THR A 107 -6.91 8.76 -5.28
CA THR A 107 -7.48 10.00 -5.84
C THR A 107 -8.45 9.76 -6.99
N GLY A 108 -8.72 8.51 -7.38
CA GLY A 108 -9.87 8.12 -8.21
C GLY A 108 -11.17 8.39 -7.47
N LEU A 109 -12.29 8.59 -8.15
CA LEU A 109 -13.49 9.18 -7.53
C LEU A 109 -14.05 8.40 -6.33
N LEU A 110 -14.17 7.06 -6.41
CA LEU A 110 -14.63 6.26 -5.26
C LEU A 110 -13.54 6.19 -4.18
N ALA A 111 -12.30 5.96 -4.58
CA ALA A 111 -11.16 5.93 -3.67
C ALA A 111 -10.98 7.28 -2.96
N LEU A 112 -11.14 8.41 -3.68
CA LEU A 112 -11.06 9.75 -3.13
C LEU A 112 -12.23 10.02 -2.16
N ALA A 113 -13.44 9.57 -2.48
CA ALA A 113 -14.58 9.68 -1.56
C ALA A 113 -14.29 8.97 -0.23
N ALA A 114 -13.65 7.79 -0.27
CA ALA A 114 -13.25 7.02 0.92
C ALA A 114 -12.02 7.61 1.63
N THR A 115 -11.14 8.34 0.93
CA THR A 115 -9.93 8.97 1.50
C THR A 115 -10.28 9.96 2.61
N GLY A 116 -9.60 9.87 3.77
CA GLY A 116 -9.86 10.67 4.98
C GLY A 116 -9.19 12.06 5.01
N PHE A 117 -8.28 12.34 4.08
CA PHE A 117 -7.57 13.63 4.01
C PHE A 117 -8.40 14.69 3.27
N GLU A 118 -8.83 15.71 4.02
CA GLU A 118 -9.70 16.77 3.50
C GLU A 118 -9.08 17.53 2.32
N HIS A 119 -7.79 17.85 2.38
CA HIS A 119 -7.13 18.64 1.34
C HIS A 119 -7.13 17.97 -0.04
N PHE A 120 -7.20 16.62 -0.12
CA PHE A 120 -7.36 15.93 -1.40
C PHE A 120 -8.81 15.98 -1.89
N ARG A 121 -9.79 15.90 -0.98
CA ARG A 121 -11.22 15.84 -1.32
C ARG A 121 -11.86 17.18 -1.60
N ALA A 122 -11.47 18.22 -0.84
CA ALA A 122 -12.13 19.52 -0.86
C ALA A 122 -12.35 20.11 -2.26
N PRO A 123 -11.35 20.06 -3.19
CA PRO A 123 -11.54 20.58 -4.55
C PRO A 123 -12.59 19.84 -5.37
N PHE A 124 -12.92 18.59 -4.99
CA PHE A 124 -13.77 17.68 -5.78
C PHE A 124 -15.07 17.29 -5.07
N THR A 125 -15.38 17.87 -3.92
CA THR A 125 -16.51 17.46 -3.07
C THR A 125 -17.83 17.37 -3.82
N ALA A 126 -18.11 18.27 -4.75
CA ALA A 126 -19.35 18.29 -5.54
C ALA A 126 -19.46 17.12 -6.54
N TRP A 127 -18.39 16.37 -6.79
CA TRP A 127 -18.29 15.29 -7.76
C TRP A 127 -18.13 13.92 -7.11
N LEU A 128 -17.87 13.90 -5.79
CA LEU A 128 -17.62 12.64 -5.11
C LEU A 128 -18.90 11.81 -4.96
N PRO A 129 -18.84 10.51 -5.26
CA PRO A 129 -19.95 9.61 -5.00
C PRO A 129 -20.15 9.43 -3.49
N GLY A 130 -21.37 9.07 -3.11
CA GLY A 130 -21.72 8.81 -1.72
C GLY A 130 -22.98 7.97 -1.60
N PRO A 131 -23.41 7.69 -0.37
CA PRO A 131 -22.89 8.24 0.91
C PRO A 131 -21.59 7.59 1.40
N VAL A 132 -20.75 8.39 2.06
CA VAL A 132 -19.58 7.89 2.80
C VAL A 132 -19.73 8.23 4.28
N HIS A 133 -19.77 7.21 5.11
CA HIS A 133 -19.91 7.30 6.57
C HIS A 133 -18.55 7.24 7.23
N ARG A 134 -18.05 8.38 7.73
CA ARG A 134 -16.73 8.44 8.37
C ARG A 134 -16.80 8.05 9.83
N ARG A 135 -15.76 7.34 10.28
CA ARG A 135 -15.56 6.88 11.66
C ARG A 135 -14.13 7.16 12.11
N ALA A 136 -13.93 7.23 13.42
CA ALA A 136 -12.59 7.33 13.99
C ALA A 136 -11.81 6.03 13.76
N TYR A 137 -10.56 6.16 13.31
CA TYR A 137 -9.68 5.01 13.08
C TYR A 137 -9.18 4.41 14.41
N GLY A 138 -9.30 3.10 14.53
CA GLY A 138 -8.87 2.36 15.74
C GLY A 138 -9.91 2.34 16.85
N GLU A 139 -11.11 2.91 16.65
CA GLU A 139 -12.23 2.84 17.58
C GLU A 139 -13.31 1.88 17.06
N ASP A 140 -14.20 1.42 17.96
CA ASP A 140 -15.40 0.67 17.53
C ASP A 140 -16.24 1.57 16.62
N PRO A 141 -16.51 1.18 15.37
CA PRO A 141 -17.31 1.99 14.47
C PRO A 141 -18.79 2.10 14.90
N GLY A 142 -19.20 1.34 15.91
CA GLY A 142 -20.60 1.19 16.30
C GLY A 142 -21.42 0.46 15.22
N PRO A 143 -22.76 0.49 15.31
CA PRO A 143 -23.63 -0.07 14.29
C PRO A 143 -23.37 0.54 12.92
N LEU A 144 -23.28 -0.30 11.89
CA LEU A 144 -23.13 0.19 10.53
C LEU A 144 -24.47 0.72 10.00
N PRO A 145 -24.45 1.76 9.14
CA PRO A 145 -25.67 2.26 8.49
C PRO A 145 -26.34 1.19 7.61
N ASP A 146 -27.66 1.26 7.49
CA ASP A 146 -28.47 0.30 6.72
C ASP A 146 -28.09 0.25 5.22
N ASP A 147 -27.59 1.35 4.69
CA ASP A 147 -27.14 1.49 3.31
C ASP A 147 -25.67 1.08 3.11
N ALA A 148 -24.95 0.70 4.16
CA ALA A 148 -23.56 0.30 4.05
C ALA A 148 -23.39 -0.97 3.20
N GLY A 149 -22.73 -0.85 2.06
CA GLY A 149 -22.33 -1.96 1.19
C GLY A 149 -20.97 -2.52 1.60
N CYS A 150 -20.10 -1.66 2.15
CA CYS A 150 -18.78 -2.07 2.62
C CYS A 150 -18.21 -1.17 3.71
N VAL A 151 -17.24 -1.74 4.42
CA VAL A 151 -16.26 -1.03 5.26
C VAL A 151 -14.91 -1.14 4.56
N ILE A 152 -14.16 -0.04 4.43
CA ILE A 152 -12.79 -0.06 3.92
C ILE A 152 -11.82 0.47 4.98
N ALA A 153 -10.75 -0.29 5.27
CA ALA A 153 -9.78 0.04 6.30
C ALA A 153 -8.35 -0.34 5.89
N GLU A 154 -7.39 0.50 6.30
CA GLU A 154 -5.97 0.15 6.25
C GLU A 154 -5.57 -0.60 7.54
N PRO A 155 -4.81 -1.71 7.49
CA PRO A 155 -4.31 -2.39 8.70
C PRO A 155 -3.31 -1.52 9.47
N VAL A 156 -2.61 -0.63 8.78
CA VAL A 156 -1.79 0.46 9.34
C VAL A 156 -1.96 1.67 8.43
N GLN A 157 -2.41 2.78 8.96
CA GLN A 157 -2.54 4.03 8.19
C GLN A 157 -1.17 4.64 7.93
N GLY A 158 -0.58 4.29 6.79
CA GLY A 158 0.79 4.68 6.46
C GLY A 158 0.95 6.19 6.32
N ARG A 159 0.11 6.84 5.52
CA ARG A 159 0.22 8.28 5.23
C ARG A 159 -0.10 9.16 6.43
N ALA A 160 -0.99 8.70 7.31
CA ALA A 160 -1.33 9.42 8.55
C ALA A 160 -0.26 9.28 9.66
N GLY A 161 0.93 8.79 9.33
CA GLY A 161 2.03 8.66 10.27
C GLY A 161 2.18 7.26 10.86
N ALA A 162 1.95 6.23 10.05
CA ALA A 162 2.08 4.83 10.44
C ALA A 162 1.24 4.48 11.70
N ARG A 163 -0.02 4.96 11.73
CA ARG A 163 -0.94 4.71 12.84
C ARG A 163 -1.35 3.24 12.86
N VAL A 164 -1.12 2.59 13.99
CA VAL A 164 -1.50 1.18 14.22
C VAL A 164 -2.78 1.17 15.06
N PRO A 165 -3.83 0.43 14.66
CA PRO A 165 -5.04 0.31 15.46
C PRO A 165 -4.81 -0.62 16.66
N PRO A 166 -5.68 -0.62 17.67
CA PRO A 166 -5.66 -1.61 18.74
C PRO A 166 -5.74 -3.05 18.18
N VAL A 167 -5.12 -3.98 18.90
CA VAL A 167 -5.22 -5.42 18.57
C VAL A 167 -6.68 -5.84 18.60
N GLY A 168 -7.12 -6.61 17.60
CA GLY A 168 -8.51 -7.08 17.49
C GLY A 168 -9.45 -6.09 16.79
N TRP A 169 -8.95 -4.92 16.33
CA TRP A 169 -9.82 -3.93 15.69
C TRP A 169 -10.36 -4.38 14.33
N LEU A 170 -9.56 -5.05 13.52
CA LEU A 170 -10.04 -5.58 12.23
C LEU A 170 -11.09 -6.69 12.43
N GLU A 171 -10.94 -7.49 13.47
CA GLU A 171 -11.91 -8.49 13.90
C GLU A 171 -13.23 -7.84 14.31
N GLN A 172 -13.21 -6.73 15.05
CA GLN A 172 -14.41 -5.94 15.38
C GLN A 172 -15.09 -5.41 14.11
N LEU A 173 -14.31 -4.91 13.12
CA LEU A 173 -14.88 -4.49 11.84
C LEU A 173 -15.55 -5.66 11.13
N ARG A 174 -14.96 -6.87 11.19
CA ARG A 174 -15.57 -8.09 10.62
C ARG A 174 -16.91 -8.38 11.26
N GLU A 175 -16.98 -8.38 12.62
CA GLU A 175 -18.21 -8.60 13.37
C GLU A 175 -19.31 -7.61 12.94
N ARG A 176 -19.00 -6.31 12.85
CA ARG A 176 -19.95 -5.28 12.38
C ARG A 176 -20.42 -5.51 10.94
N CYS A 177 -19.50 -5.95 10.07
CA CYS A 177 -19.87 -6.29 8.69
C CYS A 177 -20.80 -7.52 8.65
N ASP A 178 -20.58 -8.53 9.48
CA ASP A 178 -21.40 -9.75 9.53
C ASP A 178 -22.83 -9.44 10.02
N GLU A 179 -22.99 -8.52 10.98
CA GLU A 179 -24.30 -8.05 11.47
C GLU A 179 -25.17 -7.46 10.35
N THR A 180 -24.57 -6.78 9.37
CA THR A 180 -25.29 -6.02 8.32
C THR A 180 -25.22 -6.64 6.94
N GLY A 181 -24.32 -7.63 6.78
CA GLY A 181 -23.97 -8.24 5.50
C GLY A 181 -23.10 -7.35 4.60
N ALA A 182 -22.53 -6.27 5.12
CA ALA A 182 -21.55 -5.45 4.41
C ALA A 182 -20.25 -6.22 4.12
N LEU A 183 -19.48 -5.82 3.10
CA LEU A 183 -18.17 -6.39 2.86
C LEU A 183 -17.09 -5.66 3.66
N LEU A 184 -16.10 -6.40 4.17
CA LEU A 184 -14.87 -5.83 4.72
C LEU A 184 -13.77 -5.82 3.65
N ILE A 185 -13.35 -4.63 3.26
CA ILE A 185 -12.25 -4.38 2.33
C ILE A 185 -11.03 -3.96 3.16
N VAL A 186 -9.94 -4.71 3.06
CA VAL A 186 -8.67 -4.34 3.68
C VAL A 186 -7.75 -3.74 2.62
N ASP A 187 -7.45 -2.44 2.76
CA ASP A 187 -6.47 -1.77 1.92
C ASP A 187 -5.05 -2.01 2.47
N ALA A 188 -4.41 -3.04 1.95
CA ALA A 188 -3.05 -3.42 2.28
C ALA A 188 -2.02 -2.92 1.25
N ILE A 189 -2.37 -1.94 0.41
CA ILE A 189 -1.49 -1.40 -0.64
C ILE A 189 -0.17 -0.90 -0.06
N TYR A 190 -0.20 -0.27 1.12
CA TYR A 190 1.02 0.21 1.76
C TYR A 190 1.55 -0.76 2.82
N ALA A 191 0.68 -1.41 3.57
CA ALA A 191 1.03 -2.29 4.68
C ALA A 191 1.37 -3.73 4.25
N GLY A 192 0.86 -4.18 3.10
CA GLY A 192 1.01 -5.56 2.62
C GLY A 192 2.38 -5.91 2.07
N LEU A 193 2.47 -7.13 1.56
CA LEU A 193 3.65 -7.67 0.90
C LEU A 193 4.92 -7.48 1.74
N GLY A 194 4.84 -7.90 3.02
CA GLY A 194 5.95 -7.92 3.94
C GLY A 194 6.23 -6.62 4.67
N ARG A 195 5.64 -5.49 4.28
CA ARG A 195 5.94 -4.16 4.81
C ARG A 195 5.81 -4.07 6.33
N ILE A 196 4.75 -4.64 6.89
CA ILE A 196 4.54 -4.69 8.36
C ILE A 196 4.96 -6.02 8.99
N GLY A 197 5.66 -6.90 8.23
CA GLY A 197 6.09 -8.22 8.71
C GLY A 197 5.09 -9.33 8.41
N GLU A 198 4.02 -9.04 7.66
CA GLU A 198 2.98 -9.96 7.19
C GLU A 198 2.86 -9.87 5.67
N LEU A 199 2.52 -10.98 5.02
CA LEU A 199 2.39 -11.00 3.56
C LEU A 199 1.05 -10.40 3.11
N TRP A 200 -0.03 -10.84 3.74
CA TRP A 200 -1.42 -10.48 3.45
C TRP A 200 -2.14 -10.01 4.71
N PRO A 201 -1.85 -8.80 5.24
CA PRO A 201 -2.51 -8.31 6.45
C PRO A 201 -4.03 -8.31 6.33
N GLY A 202 -4.71 -8.85 7.32
CA GLY A 202 -6.17 -8.94 7.36
C GLY A 202 -6.77 -10.12 6.59
N GLU A 203 -5.97 -11.09 6.12
CA GLU A 203 -6.45 -12.24 5.36
C GLU A 203 -7.52 -13.09 6.07
N ASP A 204 -7.47 -13.14 7.40
CA ASP A 204 -8.41 -13.92 8.22
C ASP A 204 -9.79 -13.25 8.35
N VAL A 205 -9.91 -11.96 8.04
CA VAL A 205 -11.15 -11.19 8.28
C VAL A 205 -11.71 -10.52 7.02
N ALA A 206 -10.88 -10.23 6.03
CA ALA A 206 -11.28 -9.52 4.82
C ALA A 206 -12.16 -10.34 3.88
N ASP A 207 -13.08 -9.67 3.18
CA ASP A 207 -13.73 -10.21 1.98
C ASP A 207 -12.89 -9.93 0.73
N VAL A 208 -12.25 -8.75 0.70
CA VAL A 208 -11.35 -8.31 -0.38
C VAL A 208 -10.12 -7.66 0.23
N ILE A 209 -8.93 -7.99 -0.30
CA ILE A 209 -7.66 -7.33 0.05
C ILE A 209 -7.15 -6.58 -1.17
N CYS A 210 -6.88 -5.27 -1.02
CA CYS A 210 -6.22 -4.47 -2.04
C CYS A 210 -4.71 -4.49 -1.83
N VAL A 211 -3.95 -4.82 -2.87
CA VAL A 211 -2.49 -4.80 -2.88
C VAL A 211 -1.95 -4.01 -4.06
N GLY A 212 -0.76 -3.45 -3.91
CA GLY A 212 -0.12 -2.63 -4.94
C GLY A 212 1.32 -2.34 -4.54
N LYS A 213 1.79 -1.10 -4.79
CA LYS A 213 3.16 -0.66 -4.42
C LYS A 213 4.23 -1.74 -4.63
N ALA A 214 4.57 -2.49 -3.57
CA ALA A 214 5.59 -3.54 -3.60
C ALA A 214 5.32 -4.63 -4.64
N LEU A 215 4.04 -4.90 -5.00
CA LEU A 215 3.66 -6.00 -5.89
C LEU A 215 4.40 -5.94 -7.23
N GLY A 216 4.48 -4.76 -7.83
CA GLY A 216 5.10 -4.56 -9.13
C GLY A 216 6.64 -4.52 -9.12
N GLY A 217 7.30 -4.66 -7.95
CA GLY A 217 8.76 -4.65 -7.86
C GLY A 217 9.41 -3.37 -8.39
N GLY A 218 8.71 -2.24 -8.40
CA GLY A 218 9.12 -0.96 -8.99
C GLY A 218 8.27 -0.54 -10.19
N LEU A 219 7.48 -1.44 -10.76
CA LEU A 219 6.58 -1.17 -11.89
C LEU A 219 5.12 -1.02 -11.43
N PRO A 220 4.28 -0.26 -12.17
CA PRO A 220 2.86 -0.11 -11.89
C PRO A 220 2.12 -1.46 -11.98
N LEU A 221 1.63 -1.94 -10.84
CA LEU A 221 0.79 -3.13 -10.74
C LEU A 221 0.06 -3.13 -9.40
N SER A 222 -1.22 -3.48 -9.44
CA SER A 222 -2.04 -3.69 -8.26
C SER A 222 -3.02 -4.84 -8.47
N ALA A 223 -3.68 -5.26 -7.39
CA ALA A 223 -4.72 -6.28 -7.45
C ALA A 223 -5.74 -6.09 -6.32
N ALA A 224 -7.02 -6.32 -6.64
CA ALA A 224 -8.05 -6.63 -5.67
C ALA A 224 -8.15 -8.17 -5.57
N LEU A 225 -7.79 -8.72 -4.43
CA LEU A 225 -7.77 -10.15 -4.13
C LEU A 225 -9.09 -10.53 -3.46
N PHE A 226 -9.85 -11.43 -4.06
CA PHE A 226 -11.14 -11.88 -3.54
C PHE A 226 -10.94 -13.04 -2.56
N VAL A 227 -10.75 -12.73 -1.26
CA VAL A 227 -10.65 -13.73 -0.19
C VAL A 227 -11.94 -14.55 -0.16
N ARG A 228 -13.08 -13.87 -0.21
CA ARG A 228 -14.37 -14.50 -0.49
C ARG A 228 -14.52 -14.72 -2.00
N ARG A 229 -14.10 -15.91 -2.46
CA ARG A 229 -13.91 -16.27 -3.88
C ARG A 229 -15.13 -16.03 -4.77
N GLU A 230 -16.34 -16.18 -4.23
CA GLU A 230 -17.58 -15.95 -4.97
C GLU A 230 -17.79 -14.51 -5.43
N LEU A 231 -17.09 -13.53 -4.83
CA LEU A 231 -17.17 -12.11 -5.22
C LEU A 231 -16.64 -11.86 -6.64
N GLU A 232 -15.79 -12.73 -7.18
CA GLU A 232 -15.36 -12.66 -8.57
C GLU A 232 -16.56 -12.69 -9.53
N ARG A 233 -17.61 -13.46 -9.19
CA ARG A 233 -18.81 -13.59 -10.02
C ARG A 233 -19.63 -12.31 -10.13
N ALA A 234 -19.47 -11.35 -9.22
CA ALA A 234 -20.16 -10.06 -9.28
C ALA A 234 -19.82 -9.28 -10.58
N TRP A 235 -18.72 -9.62 -11.23
CA TRP A 235 -18.25 -9.01 -12.47
C TRP A 235 -18.76 -9.68 -13.74
N HIS A 236 -19.47 -10.81 -13.65
CA HIS A 236 -20.03 -11.52 -14.79
C HIS A 236 -21.36 -10.86 -15.24
N LEU A 237 -21.27 -9.62 -15.72
CA LEU A 237 -22.45 -8.80 -16.10
C LEU A 237 -22.83 -8.91 -17.56
N GLY A 238 -22.01 -9.55 -18.41
CA GLY A 238 -22.24 -9.65 -19.84
C GLY A 238 -21.07 -10.32 -20.57
N PRO A 239 -21.07 -10.27 -21.91
CA PRO A 239 -20.02 -10.90 -22.71
C PRO A 239 -18.66 -10.18 -22.65
N GLU A 240 -18.65 -8.91 -22.27
CA GLU A 240 -17.44 -8.09 -22.13
C GLU A 240 -17.21 -7.73 -20.66
N ASP A 241 -15.95 -7.61 -20.24
CA ASP A 241 -15.61 -7.10 -18.92
C ASP A 241 -15.96 -5.60 -18.85
N VAL A 242 -16.78 -5.22 -17.88
CA VAL A 242 -17.19 -3.83 -17.66
C VAL A 242 -16.11 -2.95 -17.04
N LEU A 243 -14.99 -3.55 -16.69
CA LEU A 243 -13.79 -2.86 -16.21
C LEU A 243 -12.61 -3.28 -17.06
N THR A 244 -12.19 -2.41 -17.94
CA THR A 244 -11.06 -2.63 -18.83
C THR A 244 -10.07 -1.49 -18.74
N HIS A 245 -8.76 -1.83 -18.74
CA HIS A 245 -7.66 -0.90 -18.80
C HIS A 245 -6.59 -1.45 -19.74
N THR A 246 -6.12 -0.65 -20.67
CA THR A 246 -5.13 -1.07 -21.67
C THR A 246 -3.89 -1.75 -21.07
N HIS A 247 -3.43 -1.27 -19.91
CA HIS A 247 -2.18 -1.76 -19.29
C HIS A 247 -2.38 -2.80 -18.19
N VAL A 248 -3.61 -3.29 -17.98
CA VAL A 248 -3.89 -4.34 -16.99
C VAL A 248 -3.09 -5.60 -17.30
N GLY A 249 -2.48 -6.17 -16.24
CA GLY A 249 -1.71 -7.40 -16.38
C GLY A 249 -0.47 -7.25 -17.27
N ASN A 250 0.14 -6.04 -17.31
CA ASN A 250 1.37 -5.81 -18.07
C ASN A 250 2.41 -6.89 -17.78
N PRO A 251 2.91 -7.62 -18.79
CA PRO A 251 3.81 -8.76 -18.61
C PRO A 251 5.11 -8.43 -17.88
N LEU A 252 5.68 -7.23 -18.08
CA LEU A 252 6.91 -6.82 -17.41
C LEU A 252 6.67 -6.67 -15.90
N ALA A 253 5.56 -6.03 -15.54
CA ALA A 253 5.17 -5.85 -14.14
C ALA A 253 4.78 -7.19 -13.48
N CYS A 254 4.13 -8.09 -14.21
CA CYS A 254 3.81 -9.44 -13.73
C CYS A 254 5.07 -10.28 -13.52
N ALA A 255 6.07 -10.17 -14.39
CA ALA A 255 7.36 -10.83 -14.22
C ALA A 255 8.07 -10.34 -12.94
N ALA A 256 8.10 -9.03 -12.72
CA ALA A 256 8.62 -8.44 -11.49
C ALA A 256 7.85 -8.93 -10.25
N ALA A 257 6.52 -9.00 -10.33
CA ALA A 257 5.66 -9.45 -9.23
C ALA A 257 5.94 -10.89 -8.81
N LEU A 258 6.23 -11.79 -9.75
CA LEU A 258 6.61 -13.18 -9.43
C LEU A 258 7.87 -13.21 -8.58
N VAL A 259 8.87 -12.37 -8.88
CA VAL A 259 10.08 -12.26 -8.04
C VAL A 259 9.74 -11.71 -6.65
N VAL A 260 8.85 -10.72 -6.57
CA VAL A 260 8.40 -10.18 -5.26
C VAL A 260 7.73 -11.27 -4.43
N LEU A 261 6.82 -12.06 -5.02
CA LEU A 261 6.15 -13.17 -4.33
C LEU A 261 7.11 -14.28 -3.88
N ASP A 262 8.24 -14.46 -4.58
CA ASP A 262 9.27 -15.43 -4.19
C ASP A 262 10.19 -14.93 -3.09
N GLU A 263 10.53 -13.64 -3.08
CA GLU A 263 11.56 -13.10 -2.19
C GLU A 263 10.99 -12.54 -0.89
N VAL A 264 9.85 -11.85 -0.94
CA VAL A 264 9.29 -11.19 0.26
C VAL A 264 9.03 -12.14 1.43
N PRO A 265 8.47 -13.37 1.24
CA PRO A 265 8.27 -14.30 2.35
C PRO A 265 9.54 -14.63 3.13
N LYS A 266 10.71 -14.65 2.46
CA LYS A 266 12.01 -14.92 3.08
C LYS A 266 12.50 -13.77 3.96
N LEU A 267 11.96 -12.56 3.76
CA LEU A 267 12.37 -11.32 4.44
C LEU A 267 11.52 -11.00 5.68
N LEU A 268 10.37 -11.65 5.90
CA LEU A 268 9.43 -11.28 6.96
C LEU A 268 10.07 -11.24 8.37
N ARG A 269 10.94 -12.21 8.68
CA ARG A 269 11.67 -12.23 9.96
C ARG A 269 12.60 -11.03 10.11
N ARG A 270 13.33 -10.69 9.03
CA ARG A 270 14.22 -9.52 8.98
C ARG A 270 13.44 -8.23 9.15
N VAL A 271 12.31 -8.08 8.45
CA VAL A 271 11.44 -6.91 8.55
C VAL A 271 10.98 -6.67 9.99
N ARG A 272 10.57 -7.73 10.70
CA ARG A 272 10.18 -7.63 12.11
C ARG A 272 11.36 -7.20 12.99
N ALA A 273 12.54 -7.76 12.78
CA ALA A 273 13.74 -7.42 13.54
C ALA A 273 14.17 -5.95 13.29
N ALA A 274 14.26 -5.53 12.03
CA ALA A 274 14.59 -4.14 11.69
C ALA A 274 13.52 -3.16 12.20
N GLY A 275 12.24 -3.56 12.16
CA GLY A 275 11.15 -2.79 12.75
C GLY A 275 11.27 -2.60 14.26
N ALA A 276 11.71 -3.60 15.00
CA ALA A 276 11.97 -3.49 16.44
C ALA A 276 13.05 -2.43 16.74
N ARG A 277 14.10 -2.37 15.94
CA ARG A 277 15.16 -1.35 16.08
C ARG A 277 14.64 0.08 15.87
N PHE A 278 13.73 0.29 14.88
CA PHE A 278 13.04 1.57 14.75
C PHE A 278 12.21 1.92 16.00
N ALA A 279 11.52 0.93 16.58
CA ALA A 279 10.70 1.15 17.77
C ALA A 279 11.55 1.56 18.99
N GLU A 280 12.74 0.96 19.18
CA GLU A 280 13.73 1.32 20.21
C GLU A 280 14.20 2.79 20.08
N GLU A 281 14.18 3.35 18.87
CA GLU A 281 14.50 4.75 18.56
C GLU A 281 13.26 5.67 18.61
N GLY A 282 12.14 5.21 19.17
CA GLY A 282 10.91 5.99 19.34
C GLY A 282 10.05 6.18 18.07
N TRP A 283 10.28 5.36 17.03
CA TRP A 283 9.42 5.37 15.85
C TRP A 283 8.16 4.54 16.08
N GLN A 284 6.99 5.11 15.90
CA GLN A 284 5.71 4.39 15.89
C GLN A 284 5.52 3.62 14.59
N GLY A 285 4.57 2.66 14.57
CA GLY A 285 4.22 1.88 13.37
C GLY A 285 4.50 0.38 13.53
N ALA A 286 4.46 -0.36 12.43
CA ALA A 286 4.69 -1.79 12.38
C ALA A 286 5.71 -2.17 11.28
N GLY A 287 6.50 -3.22 11.51
CA GLY A 287 7.53 -3.68 10.59
C GLY A 287 8.44 -2.53 10.12
N LEU A 288 8.55 -2.35 8.82
CA LEU A 288 9.26 -1.26 8.16
C LEU A 288 8.31 -0.18 7.56
N LEU A 289 7.15 0.01 8.18
CA LEU A 289 6.28 1.17 7.99
C LEU A 289 6.29 1.96 9.28
N ARG A 290 7.14 2.99 9.36
CA ARG A 290 7.48 3.70 10.58
C ARG A 290 7.33 5.20 10.43
N ALA A 291 6.98 5.89 11.52
CA ALA A 291 6.93 7.33 11.55
C ALA A 291 7.31 7.89 12.94
N ARG A 292 7.79 9.12 12.95
CA ARG A 292 8.04 9.92 14.17
C ARG A 292 7.97 11.41 13.84
N ALA A 293 7.95 12.26 14.87
CA ALA A 293 8.13 13.69 14.70
C ALA A 293 9.49 14.01 14.04
N GLY A 294 9.51 14.96 13.12
CA GLY A 294 10.75 15.36 12.44
C GLY A 294 10.53 16.21 11.19
N ASP A 295 11.64 16.66 10.64
CA ASP A 295 11.70 17.48 9.43
C ASP A 295 12.39 16.71 8.29
N ALA A 296 11.63 16.46 7.20
CA ALA A 296 12.14 15.73 6.04
C ALA A 296 13.27 16.47 5.32
N GLN A 297 13.27 17.81 5.32
CA GLN A 297 14.35 18.59 4.72
C GLN A 297 15.64 18.49 5.56
N ALA A 298 15.53 18.46 6.88
CA ALA A 298 16.67 18.24 7.76
C ALA A 298 17.26 16.85 7.57
N ALA A 299 16.42 15.82 7.42
CA ALA A 299 16.84 14.47 7.08
C ALA A 299 17.58 14.43 5.74
N GLU A 300 17.04 15.07 4.69
CA GLU A 300 17.67 15.17 3.37
C GLU A 300 19.04 15.85 3.44
N ARG A 301 19.16 16.94 4.18
CA ARG A 301 20.46 17.60 4.42
C ARG A 301 21.49 16.67 5.11
N SER A 302 21.02 15.74 5.95
CA SER A 302 21.88 14.72 6.59
C SER A 302 22.23 13.53 5.69
N GLY A 303 21.69 13.50 4.46
CA GLY A 303 21.88 12.42 3.50
C GLY A 303 20.94 11.24 3.71
N VAL A 304 19.75 11.45 4.26
CA VAL A 304 18.71 10.42 4.41
C VAL A 304 17.41 10.92 3.79
N ILE A 305 16.84 10.14 2.90
CA ILE A 305 15.52 10.42 2.31
C ILE A 305 14.42 9.77 3.15
N VAL A 306 13.49 10.57 3.63
CA VAL A 306 12.27 10.17 4.33
C VAL A 306 11.07 10.89 3.72
N ILE A 307 9.86 10.47 4.05
CA ILE A 307 8.63 11.01 3.48
C ILE A 307 7.95 11.89 4.54
N PRO A 308 7.52 13.13 4.22
CA PRO A 308 6.60 13.88 5.07
C PRO A 308 5.31 13.09 5.30
N ALA A 309 4.84 12.99 6.54
CA ALA A 309 3.70 12.19 6.94
C ALA A 309 2.91 12.87 8.08
N GLY A 310 1.81 12.22 8.49
CA GLY A 310 0.89 12.78 9.48
C GLY A 310 -0.23 13.58 8.85
N LEU A 311 -1.26 13.89 9.64
CA LEU A 311 -2.42 14.64 9.16
C LEU A 311 -2.08 16.12 8.87
N ASP A 312 -1.09 16.64 9.56
CA ASP A 312 -0.60 18.03 9.51
C ASP A 312 0.81 18.18 8.92
N GLY A 313 1.43 17.06 8.49
CA GLY A 313 2.79 17.05 7.96
C GLY A 313 3.91 17.17 9.02
N SER A 314 3.59 17.08 10.31
CA SER A 314 4.55 17.18 11.42
C SER A 314 5.44 15.95 11.62
N LEU A 315 5.13 14.86 10.91
CA LEU A 315 5.85 13.61 11.01
C LEU A 315 6.71 13.36 9.77
N ILE A 316 7.75 12.56 9.98
CA ILE A 316 8.49 11.89 8.90
C ILE A 316 8.21 10.40 8.94
N SER A 317 8.08 9.79 7.76
CA SER A 317 7.86 8.35 7.61
C SER A 317 9.05 7.68 6.94
N ALA A 318 9.44 6.53 7.46
CA ALA A 318 10.44 5.63 6.89
C ALA A 318 9.77 4.33 6.42
N THR A 319 10.00 3.99 5.17
CA THR A 319 9.54 2.76 4.50
C THR A 319 10.65 2.18 3.63
N PRO A 320 11.85 1.91 4.20
CA PRO A 320 13.00 1.47 3.42
C PRO A 320 12.71 0.17 2.66
N ALA A 321 13.57 -0.20 1.73
CA ALA A 321 13.51 -1.53 1.14
C ALA A 321 13.54 -2.61 2.24
N LEU A 322 12.81 -3.71 2.05
CA LEU A 322 12.76 -4.83 3.01
C LEU A 322 14.13 -5.54 3.15
N THR A 323 15.00 -5.29 2.17
CA THR A 323 16.37 -5.81 2.08
C THR A 323 17.41 -4.93 2.76
N ILE A 324 17.01 -3.78 3.36
CA ILE A 324 17.97 -2.88 4.03
C ILE A 324 18.89 -3.64 4.98
N SER A 325 20.19 -3.41 4.89
CA SER A 325 21.15 -4.08 5.76
C SER A 325 21.16 -3.48 7.17
N ASP A 326 21.74 -4.22 8.14
CA ASP A 326 21.83 -3.72 9.51
C ASP A 326 22.76 -2.50 9.57
N GLU A 327 23.83 -2.50 8.78
CA GLU A 327 24.78 -1.39 8.65
C GLU A 327 24.12 -0.16 8.04
N GLU A 328 23.32 -0.32 6.97
CA GLU A 328 22.57 0.77 6.35
C GLU A 328 21.53 1.36 7.30
N LEU A 329 20.85 0.49 8.06
CA LEU A 329 19.90 0.93 9.07
C LEU A 329 20.58 1.70 10.21
N ASP A 330 21.72 1.23 10.72
CA ASP A 330 22.50 1.92 11.75
C ASP A 330 23.01 3.26 11.26
N GLU A 331 23.50 3.31 10.04
CA GLU A 331 23.94 4.56 9.40
C GLU A 331 22.80 5.56 9.29
N ALA A 332 21.64 5.13 8.78
CA ALA A 332 20.47 5.99 8.62
C ALA A 332 19.96 6.54 9.96
N LEU A 333 19.78 5.68 10.96
CA LEU A 333 19.31 6.07 12.29
C LEU A 333 20.33 7.02 12.98
N SER A 334 21.63 6.76 12.83
CA SER A 334 22.68 7.66 13.35
C SER A 334 22.64 9.05 12.70
N ARG A 335 22.43 9.11 11.37
CA ARG A 335 22.30 10.40 10.66
C ARG A 335 21.04 11.16 11.11
N LEU A 336 19.92 10.46 11.30
CA LEU A 336 18.64 11.04 11.72
C LEU A 336 18.66 11.53 13.19
N ARG A 337 19.36 10.86 14.11
CA ARG A 337 19.52 11.36 15.49
C ARG A 337 20.14 12.74 15.53
N ARG A 338 21.16 12.99 14.73
CA ARG A 338 21.85 14.31 14.65
C ARG A 338 20.91 15.45 14.18
N THR A 339 19.85 15.12 13.42
CA THR A 339 18.88 16.14 12.99
C THR A 339 17.85 16.48 14.07
N THR A 340 17.52 15.52 14.94
CA THR A 340 16.53 15.71 16.03
C THR A 340 17.10 16.57 17.15
N ASP A 341 18.40 16.38 17.50
CA ASP A 341 19.08 17.17 18.51
C ASP A 341 19.21 18.67 18.13
N ALA A 342 19.29 18.95 16.85
CA ALA A 342 19.29 20.32 16.33
C ALA A 342 17.89 20.97 16.37
N TRP A 343 16.84 20.18 16.14
CA TRP A 343 15.45 20.66 16.10
C TRP A 343 14.89 20.94 17.51
N SER A 344 15.20 20.07 18.50
CA SER A 344 14.80 20.27 19.91
C SER A 344 15.49 21.45 20.61
N ARG A 345 16.55 22.01 20.02
CA ARG A 345 17.24 23.21 20.52
C ARG A 345 16.74 24.51 19.87
N SER A 346 15.92 24.41 18.83
CA SER A 346 15.40 25.56 18.05
C SER A 346 13.88 25.76 18.17
N SER A 347 13.19 24.87 18.85
CA SER A 347 11.77 24.94 19.24
C SER A 347 11.62 25.22 20.73
#